data_0584cde02873d823e87e0574160b0e71
#
_entry.id   0584cde02873d823e87e0574160b0e71
#
_cell.length_a   1.000
_cell.length_b   1.000
_cell.length_c   1.000
_cell.angle_alpha   90.00
_cell.angle_beta   90.00
_cell.angle_gamma   90.00
#
_symmetry.space_group_name_H-M   'P 1'
#
loop_
_entity.id
_entity.type
_entity.pdbx_description
1 polymer ?
#
loop_
_entity_poly.entity_id
_entity_poly.type
_entity_poly.pdbx_seq_one_letter_code
_entity_poly.pdbx_strand_id
1 'polypeptide(L)' 'MFDQVEPGTLVYDPQARKVGEYRDKAGPYAMLRPVGGGREWQADPALIRVATPEERLSAEVKAINHRSGTSL' A
#
# COMPACT_ATOMS: atom_id res chain seq x y z
N MET A 1 8.45 -13.40 -5.53
CA MET A 1 9.06 -13.28 -4.23
C MET A 1 9.03 -11.86 -3.74
N PHE A 2 8.50 -11.69 -2.58
CA PHE A 2 8.30 -10.36 -2.09
C PHE A 2 9.60 -9.65 -1.70
N ASP A 3 10.59 -10.41 -1.31
CA ASP A 3 11.88 -9.86 -0.88
C ASP A 3 12.60 -9.11 -1.99
N GLN A 4 12.07 -9.13 -3.21
CA GLN A 4 12.64 -8.39 -4.31
C GLN A 4 11.99 -7.04 -4.56
N VAL A 5 11.04 -6.67 -3.72
CA VAL A 5 10.32 -5.42 -3.86
C VAL A 5 11.15 -4.30 -3.23
N GLU A 6 11.27 -3.20 -3.96
CA GLU A 6 12.01 -2.04 -3.49
C GLU A 6 11.11 -1.07 -2.74
N PRO A 7 11.67 -0.29 -1.82
CA PRO A 7 10.88 0.76 -1.16
C PRO A 7 10.25 1.70 -2.19
N GLY A 8 9.00 2.04 -1.96
CA GLY A 8 8.25 2.87 -2.88
C GLY A 8 7.35 2.08 -3.82
N THR A 9 7.54 0.76 -3.91
CA THR A 9 6.70 -0.07 -4.76
C THR A 9 5.30 -0.19 -4.14
N LEU A 10 4.28 -0.04 -4.97
CA LEU A 10 2.91 -0.23 -4.52
C LEU A 10 2.58 -1.71 -4.54
N VAL A 11 2.05 -2.18 -3.41
CA VAL A 11 1.70 -3.58 -3.23
C VAL A 11 0.26 -3.67 -2.73
N TYR A 12 -0.36 -4.82 -2.97
CA TYR A 12 -1.70 -5.08 -2.49
C TYR A 12 -1.65 -6.01 -1.29
N ASP A 13 -2.35 -5.62 -0.22
CA ASP A 13 -2.45 -6.43 0.98
C ASP A 13 -3.87 -7.01 1.05
N PRO A 14 -4.03 -8.32 0.80
CA PRO A 14 -5.36 -8.92 0.80
C PRO A 14 -6.01 -8.96 2.19
N GLN A 15 -5.22 -8.95 3.25
CA GLN A 15 -5.79 -8.93 4.59
C GLN A 15 -6.40 -7.58 4.93
N ALA A 16 -5.73 -6.51 4.53
CA ALA A 16 -6.24 -5.16 4.74
C ALA A 16 -7.16 -4.74 3.60
N ARG A 17 -7.13 -5.48 2.48
CA ARG A 17 -7.94 -5.19 1.29
C ARG A 17 -7.64 -3.81 0.74
N LYS A 18 -6.37 -3.46 0.69
CA LYS A 18 -5.98 -2.16 0.16
C LYS A 18 -4.55 -2.18 -0.34
N VAL A 19 -4.25 -1.20 -1.16
CA VAL A 19 -2.93 -0.99 -1.72
C VAL A 19 -2.14 -0.10 -0.78
N GLY A 20 -0.87 -0.41 -0.60
CA GLY A 20 0.02 0.41 0.18
C GLY A 20 1.38 0.52 -0.47
N GLU A 21 2.14 1.49 -0.02
CA GLU A 21 3.50 1.67 -0.48
C GLU A 21 4.44 0.90 0.44
N TYR A 22 5.26 0.03 -0.14
CA TYR A 22 6.23 -0.72 0.65
C TYR A 22 7.30 0.25 1.16
N ARG A 23 7.52 0.23 2.47
CA ARG A 23 8.50 1.12 3.08
C ARG A 23 9.74 0.39 3.54
N ASP A 24 9.56 -0.68 4.30
CA ASP A 24 10.70 -1.36 4.90
C ASP A 24 10.24 -2.67 5.51
N LYS A 25 11.19 -3.45 5.94
CA LYS A 25 10.91 -4.62 6.75
C LYS A 25 10.79 -4.20 8.21
N ALA A 26 9.88 -4.87 8.92
CA ALA A 26 9.71 -4.67 10.36
C ALA A 26 9.69 -6.05 11.00
N GLY A 27 10.87 -6.60 11.31
CA GLY A 27 10.98 -7.97 11.79
C GLY A 27 10.49 -8.94 10.73
N PRO A 28 9.56 -9.85 11.07
CA PRO A 28 9.02 -10.79 10.10
C PRO A 28 7.93 -10.16 9.20
N TYR A 29 7.64 -8.86 9.36
CA TYR A 29 6.56 -8.21 8.64
C TYR A 29 7.09 -7.20 7.66
N ALA A 30 6.21 -6.80 6.75
CA ALA A 30 6.46 -5.70 5.83
C ALA A 30 5.70 -4.47 6.32
N MET A 31 6.33 -3.31 6.26
CA MET A 31 5.70 -2.07 6.67
C MET A 31 5.16 -1.37 5.45
N LEU A 32 3.86 -1.12 5.42
CA LEU A 32 3.19 -0.49 4.30
C LEU A 32 2.61 0.85 4.72
N ARG A 33 2.61 1.78 3.78
CA ARG A 33 2.07 3.12 4.00
C ARG A 33 0.89 3.34 3.06
N PRO A 34 -0.23 3.87 3.56
CA PRO A 34 -1.37 4.13 2.68
C PRO A 34 -1.01 5.10 1.57
N VAL A 35 -1.57 4.86 0.38
CA VAL A 35 -1.41 5.78 -0.73
C VAL A 35 -2.09 7.09 -0.34
N GLY A 36 -1.36 8.20 -0.50
CA GLY A 36 -1.90 9.50 -0.09
C GLY A 36 -1.56 9.88 1.33
N GLY A 37 -0.87 9.00 2.06
CA GLY A 37 -0.43 9.28 3.43
C GLY A 37 -1.33 8.64 4.46
N GLY A 38 -0.92 8.72 5.71
CA GLY A 38 -1.64 8.13 6.80
C GLY A 38 -0.75 7.21 7.60
N ARG A 39 -1.37 6.46 8.52
CA ARG A 39 -0.65 5.58 9.43
C ARG A 39 -0.19 4.32 8.69
N GLU A 40 1.08 3.99 8.83
CA GLU A 40 1.63 2.75 8.30
C GLU A 40 1.05 1.55 9.03
N TRP A 41 1.02 0.41 8.35
CA TRP A 41 0.56 -0.83 8.97
C TRP A 41 1.50 -1.97 8.59
N GLN A 42 1.49 -3.01 9.42
CA GLN A 42 2.28 -4.20 9.18
C GLN A 42 1.49 -5.20 8.36
N ALA A 43 2.15 -5.80 7.39
CA ALA A 43 1.53 -6.78 6.52
C ALA A 43 2.39 -8.03 6.46
N ASP A 44 1.75 -9.16 6.15
CA ASP A 44 2.45 -10.43 6.00
C ASP A 44 3.12 -10.45 4.63
N PRO A 45 4.46 -10.49 4.58
CA PRO A 45 5.15 -10.46 3.29
C PRO A 45 4.84 -11.68 2.40
N ALA A 46 4.34 -12.77 2.99
CA ALA A 46 3.98 -13.92 2.20
C ALA A 46 2.66 -13.73 1.47
N LEU A 47 1.84 -12.78 1.88
CA LEU A 47 0.51 -12.57 1.33
C LEU A 47 0.41 -11.37 0.41
N ILE A 48 1.26 -10.37 0.61
CA ILE A 48 1.20 -9.17 -0.23
C ILE A 48 1.85 -9.45 -1.58
N ARG A 49 1.42 -8.69 -2.58
CA ARG A 49 1.95 -8.82 -3.94
C ARG A 49 2.01 -7.45 -4.57
N VAL A 50 2.80 -7.33 -5.63
CA VAL A 50 2.87 -6.08 -6.38
C VAL A 50 1.48 -5.74 -6.90
N ALA A 51 1.07 -4.50 -6.73
CA ALA A 51 -0.25 -4.05 -7.17
C ALA A 51 -0.30 -4.01 -8.70
N THR A 52 -1.45 -4.41 -9.25
CA THR A 52 -1.68 -4.29 -10.69
C THR A 52 -1.83 -2.81 -11.06
N PRO A 53 -1.67 -2.46 -12.34
CA PRO A 53 -1.90 -1.07 -12.75
C PRO A 53 -3.30 -0.56 -12.40
N GLU A 54 -4.31 -1.44 -12.48
CA GLU A 54 -5.67 -1.06 -12.10
C GLU A 54 -5.77 -0.77 -10.61
N GLU A 55 -5.13 -1.60 -9.81
CA GLU A 55 -5.15 -1.40 -8.36
C GLU A 55 -4.44 -0.12 -7.97
N ARG A 56 -3.31 0.17 -8.63
CA ARG A 56 -2.59 1.41 -8.36
C ARG A 56 -3.42 2.63 -8.72
N LEU A 57 -4.05 2.59 -9.87
CA LEU A 57 -4.89 3.70 -10.31
C LEU A 57 -6.06 3.90 -9.35
N SER A 58 -6.72 2.82 -8.97
CA SER A 58 -7.85 2.88 -8.05
C SER A 58 -7.43 3.49 -6.71
N ALA A 59 -6.27 3.09 -6.20
CA ALA A 59 -5.79 3.60 -4.92
C ALA A 59 -5.48 5.09 -5.02
N GLU A 60 -4.88 5.52 -6.14
CA GLU A 60 -4.56 6.93 -6.33
C GLU A 60 -5.82 7.78 -6.44
N VAL A 61 -6.81 7.27 -7.15
CA VAL A 61 -8.09 8.00 -7.28
C VAL A 61 -8.78 8.11 -5.93
N LYS A 62 -8.78 7.04 -5.15
CA LYS A 62 -9.38 7.09 -3.81
C LYS A 62 -8.67 8.08 -2.92
N ALA A 63 -7.35 8.16 -3.01
CA ALA A 63 -6.57 9.10 -2.21
C ALA A 63 -6.90 10.53 -2.59
N ILE A 64 -7.05 10.81 -3.87
CA ILE A 64 -7.41 12.13 -4.36
C ILE A 64 -8.83 12.49 -3.90
N ASN A 65 -9.75 11.56 -4.06
CA ASN A 65 -11.14 11.79 -3.65
C ASN A 65 -11.27 12.04 -2.17
N HIS A 66 -10.53 11.28 -1.37
CA HIS A 66 -10.55 11.48 0.08
C HIS A 66 -10.06 12.88 0.44
N ARG A 67 -9.00 13.31 -0.23
CA ARG A 67 -8.43 14.63 0.01
C ARG A 67 -9.38 15.73 -0.42
N SER A 68 -10.01 15.57 -1.59
CA SER A 68 -10.97 16.54 -2.08
C SER A 68 -12.20 16.62 -1.19
N GLY A 69 -12.67 15.47 -0.71
CA GLY A 69 -13.84 15.41 0.14
C GLY A 69 -13.69 16.18 1.42
N THR A 70 -12.46 16.25 1.95
CA THR A 70 -12.24 16.95 3.19
C THR A 70 -12.17 18.47 3.02
N SER A 71 -12.02 18.92 1.79
CA SER A 71 -11.91 20.35 1.53
C SER A 71 -13.26 21.00 1.27
N LEU A 72 -14.29 20.21 1.22
CA LEU A 72 -15.63 20.74 1.05
C LEU A 72 -16.28 21.01 2.40
#